data_ee36453cf3294ecd12ab7f51150eed3f
#
_entry.id   ee36453cf3294ecd12ab7f51150eed3f
#
_cell.length_a   1.000
_cell.length_b   1.000
_cell.length_c   1.000
_cell.angle_alpha   90.00
_cell.angle_beta   90.00
_cell.angle_gamma   90.00
#
_symmetry.space_group_name_H-M   'P 1'
#
loop_
_entity.id
_entity.type
_entity.pdbx_description
1 polymer ?
#
loop_
_entity_poly.entity_id
_entity_poly.type
_entity_poly.pdbx_seq_one_letter_code
_entity_poly.pdbx_strand_id
1 'polypeptide(L)'
;PVNSDAAPEVRKAYLDCARANDLLIGEVGIWKNLFSPDKAVADEAFVWSVQQLVLADEVGANCCVNISGACVDYWDGYHPDNYTKETYEKIVTISQRIIDEVKPTHTTYSLEPMPWMVPDSPEGYLQLLKDVDRKAFSVHLDFTNMINSVERYHNRDAFVRHCFELLGPHIVSIHAKDVRMTPGDLPCSILEVQPGEGVMNLGEVTQLAHALGEDTPVFVEHLPDHDSYLRAARHMRKVAAEAGVPVK
;
A
#
# COMPACT_ATOMS: atom_id res chain seq x y z
N PRO A 1 -17.76 6.51 2.53
CA PRO A 1 -17.15 5.76 1.42
C PRO A 1 -18.20 5.31 0.43
N VAL A 2 -17.85 5.20 -0.85
CA VAL A 2 -18.68 4.62 -1.90
C VAL A 2 -18.34 3.13 -2.05
N ASN A 3 -19.34 2.29 -2.25
CA ASN A 3 -19.15 0.85 -2.42
C ASN A 3 -19.15 0.47 -3.91
N SER A 4 -18.55 -0.69 -4.23
CA SER A 4 -18.50 -1.20 -5.61
C SER A 4 -19.87 -1.60 -6.20
N ASP A 5 -20.88 -1.79 -5.36
CA ASP A 5 -22.27 -2.02 -5.75
C ASP A 5 -23.13 -0.74 -5.84
N ALA A 6 -22.52 0.42 -5.54
CA ALA A 6 -23.23 1.71 -5.64
C ALA A 6 -23.64 2.01 -7.09
N ALA A 7 -24.79 2.65 -7.26
CA ALA A 7 -25.27 3.09 -8.57
C ALA A 7 -24.29 4.09 -9.21
N PRO A 8 -24.18 4.13 -10.56
CA PRO A 8 -23.26 5.04 -11.26
C PRO A 8 -23.41 6.51 -10.87
N GLU A 9 -24.63 6.95 -10.59
CA GLU A 9 -24.92 8.33 -10.17
C GLU A 9 -24.31 8.64 -8.80
N VAL A 10 -24.28 7.65 -7.89
CA VAL A 10 -23.67 7.79 -6.55
C VAL A 10 -22.14 7.88 -6.67
N ARG A 11 -21.53 7.03 -7.52
CA ARG A 11 -20.09 7.07 -7.79
C ARG A 11 -19.69 8.40 -8.41
N LYS A 12 -20.47 8.87 -9.39
CA LYS A 12 -20.26 10.19 -10.00
C LYS A 12 -20.39 11.32 -8.98
N ALA A 13 -21.41 11.31 -8.14
CA ALA A 13 -21.59 12.32 -7.09
C ALA A 13 -20.44 12.33 -6.09
N TYR A 14 -19.88 11.15 -5.75
CA TYR A 14 -18.70 11.02 -4.90
C TYR A 14 -17.47 11.69 -5.54
N LEU A 15 -17.20 11.38 -6.81
CA LEU A 15 -16.11 12.00 -7.58
C LEU A 15 -16.29 13.51 -7.72
N ASP A 16 -17.49 13.96 -8.03
CA ASP A 16 -17.80 15.40 -8.17
C ASP A 16 -17.60 16.13 -6.80
N CYS A 17 -17.97 15.48 -5.69
CA CYS A 17 -17.73 16.02 -4.34
C CYS A 17 -16.23 16.11 -4.03
N ALA A 18 -15.44 15.08 -4.34
CA ALA A 18 -14.01 15.12 -4.14
C ALA A 18 -13.37 16.27 -4.93
N ARG A 19 -13.70 16.41 -6.21
CA ARG A 19 -13.21 17.49 -7.07
C ARG A 19 -13.64 18.87 -6.59
N ALA A 20 -14.89 19.06 -6.14
CA ALA A 20 -15.40 20.33 -5.64
C ALA A 20 -14.71 20.79 -4.34
N ASN A 21 -14.09 19.85 -3.60
CA ASN A 21 -13.36 20.12 -2.36
C ASN A 21 -11.83 20.06 -2.54
N ASP A 22 -11.33 19.98 -3.77
CA ASP A 22 -9.90 19.82 -4.09
C ASP A 22 -9.27 18.62 -3.37
N LEU A 23 -9.99 17.49 -3.35
CA LEU A 23 -9.56 16.24 -2.72
C LEU A 23 -9.17 15.21 -3.77
N LEU A 24 -8.02 14.61 -3.59
CA LEU A 24 -7.56 13.45 -4.34
C LEU A 24 -8.16 12.16 -3.75
N ILE A 25 -8.63 11.27 -4.60
CA ILE A 25 -8.96 9.90 -4.22
C ILE A 25 -7.69 9.06 -4.42
N GLY A 26 -6.94 8.85 -3.35
CA GLY A 26 -5.62 8.24 -3.48
C GLY A 26 -5.67 6.73 -3.66
N GLU A 27 -6.64 6.05 -3.01
CA GLU A 27 -6.73 4.59 -3.13
C GLU A 27 -8.14 4.05 -2.94
N VAL A 28 -8.37 2.86 -3.51
CA VAL A 28 -9.49 1.97 -3.23
C VAL A 28 -8.94 0.65 -2.73
N GLY A 29 -9.25 0.31 -1.47
CA GLY A 29 -8.76 -0.92 -0.83
C GLY A 29 -9.57 -2.14 -1.20
N ILE A 30 -8.90 -3.27 -1.45
CA ILE A 30 -9.50 -4.59 -1.67
C ILE A 30 -9.55 -5.39 -0.38
N TRP A 31 -8.42 -5.55 0.26
CA TRP A 31 -8.19 -6.20 1.55
C TRP A 31 -8.82 -7.59 1.64
N LYS A 32 -8.46 -8.47 0.69
CA LYS A 32 -8.92 -9.86 0.59
C LYS A 32 -7.75 -10.80 0.34
N ASN A 33 -7.84 -11.99 0.95
CA ASN A 33 -6.83 -13.04 0.76
C ASN A 33 -7.10 -13.84 -0.51
N LEU A 34 -6.29 -13.62 -1.54
CA LEU A 34 -6.37 -14.31 -2.84
C LEU A 34 -5.81 -15.75 -2.81
N PHE A 35 -5.08 -16.12 -1.75
CA PHE A 35 -4.42 -17.43 -1.62
C PHE A 35 -4.95 -18.25 -0.44
N SER A 36 -6.13 -17.92 0.07
CA SER A 36 -6.79 -18.77 1.05
C SER A 36 -6.81 -20.22 0.56
N PRO A 37 -6.49 -21.19 1.42
CA PRO A 37 -6.65 -22.62 1.11
C PRO A 37 -8.11 -23.01 0.88
N ASP A 38 -9.07 -22.23 1.41
CA ASP A 38 -10.47 -22.33 1.02
C ASP A 38 -10.69 -21.68 -0.35
N LYS A 39 -10.93 -22.54 -1.35
CA LYS A 39 -11.14 -22.10 -2.73
C LYS A 39 -12.33 -21.12 -2.88
N ALA A 40 -13.38 -21.28 -2.10
CA ALA A 40 -14.54 -20.38 -2.18
C ALA A 40 -14.18 -18.97 -1.72
N VAL A 41 -13.37 -18.84 -0.66
CA VAL A 41 -12.84 -17.57 -0.17
C VAL A 41 -11.91 -16.93 -1.20
N ALA A 42 -11.02 -17.71 -1.80
CA ALA A 42 -10.10 -17.21 -2.84
C ALA A 42 -10.84 -16.75 -4.11
N ASP A 43 -11.86 -17.51 -4.56
CA ASP A 43 -12.70 -17.15 -5.72
C ASP A 43 -13.49 -15.87 -5.43
N GLU A 44 -14.09 -15.72 -4.24
CA GLU A 44 -14.78 -14.49 -3.82
C GLU A 44 -13.81 -13.30 -3.78
N ALA A 45 -12.59 -13.50 -3.25
CA ALA A 45 -11.57 -12.47 -3.20
C ALA A 45 -11.17 -11.99 -4.60
N PHE A 46 -11.08 -12.88 -5.58
CA PHE A 46 -10.82 -12.54 -6.97
C PHE A 46 -11.94 -11.68 -7.57
N VAL A 47 -13.18 -12.11 -7.43
CA VAL A 47 -14.36 -11.36 -7.94
C VAL A 47 -14.42 -9.98 -7.30
N TRP A 48 -14.21 -9.90 -5.99
CA TRP A 48 -14.16 -8.64 -5.25
C TRP A 48 -13.03 -7.73 -5.74
N SER A 49 -11.84 -8.27 -6.01
CA SER A 49 -10.71 -7.52 -6.54
C SER A 49 -11.02 -6.86 -7.88
N VAL A 50 -11.68 -7.60 -8.79
CA VAL A 50 -12.15 -7.08 -10.09
C VAL A 50 -13.14 -5.93 -9.88
N GLN A 51 -14.12 -6.11 -9.00
CA GLN A 51 -15.15 -5.08 -8.71
C GLN A 51 -14.54 -3.81 -8.12
N GLN A 52 -13.58 -3.95 -7.22
CA GLN A 52 -12.90 -2.79 -6.62
C GLN A 52 -11.99 -2.07 -7.61
N LEU A 53 -11.33 -2.79 -8.52
CA LEU A 53 -10.53 -2.16 -9.57
C LEU A 53 -11.41 -1.39 -10.57
N VAL A 54 -12.61 -1.90 -10.90
CA VAL A 54 -13.62 -1.16 -11.68
C VAL A 54 -14.04 0.12 -10.96
N LEU A 55 -14.37 0.01 -9.65
CA LEU A 55 -14.72 1.18 -8.84
C LEU A 55 -13.59 2.22 -8.83
N ALA A 56 -12.34 1.79 -8.61
CA ALA A 56 -11.19 2.66 -8.59
C ALA A 56 -11.01 3.42 -9.91
N ASP A 57 -11.20 2.74 -11.05
CA ASP A 57 -11.12 3.36 -12.38
C ASP A 57 -12.25 4.39 -12.60
N GLU A 58 -13.47 4.08 -12.16
CA GLU A 58 -14.62 4.98 -12.31
C GLU A 58 -14.54 6.23 -11.42
N VAL A 59 -13.98 6.11 -10.21
CA VAL A 59 -13.81 7.25 -9.30
C VAL A 59 -12.47 7.97 -9.50
N GLY A 60 -11.62 7.49 -10.39
CA GLY A 60 -10.34 8.10 -10.70
C GLY A 60 -9.34 8.06 -9.53
N ALA A 61 -9.34 6.97 -8.77
CA ALA A 61 -8.36 6.76 -7.70
C ALA A 61 -6.95 6.55 -8.28
N ASN A 62 -5.91 6.96 -7.56
CA ASN A 62 -4.51 6.74 -7.99
C ASN A 62 -4.21 5.24 -8.12
N CYS A 63 -4.71 4.43 -7.20
CA CYS A 63 -4.58 2.98 -7.28
C CYS A 63 -5.76 2.23 -6.65
N CYS A 64 -5.84 0.94 -7.02
CA CYS A 64 -6.62 -0.07 -6.32
C CYS A 64 -5.63 -1.02 -5.66
N VAL A 65 -5.64 -1.11 -4.33
CA VAL A 65 -4.61 -1.80 -3.55
C VAL A 65 -5.14 -3.04 -2.85
N ASN A 66 -4.33 -4.11 -2.85
CA ASN A 66 -4.52 -5.32 -2.05
C ASN A 66 -3.17 -5.79 -1.51
N ILE A 67 -3.17 -6.75 -0.61
CA ILE A 67 -2.01 -7.61 -0.35
C ILE A 67 -1.93 -8.69 -1.44
N SER A 68 -0.78 -9.32 -1.60
CA SER A 68 -0.65 -10.44 -2.56
C SER A 68 -1.50 -11.65 -2.18
N GLY A 69 -1.73 -11.85 -0.88
CA GLY A 69 -2.42 -12.97 -0.28
C GLY A 69 -1.46 -13.93 0.43
N ALA A 70 -1.98 -14.66 1.41
CA ALA A 70 -1.24 -15.59 2.24
C ALA A 70 -1.83 -17.00 2.18
N CYS A 71 -0.99 -18.02 2.24
CA CYS A 71 -1.38 -19.43 2.21
C CYS A 71 -1.95 -19.90 3.57
N VAL A 72 -2.84 -19.08 4.17
CA VAL A 72 -3.49 -19.29 5.48
C VAL A 72 -5.01 -19.20 5.34
N ASP A 73 -5.74 -19.73 6.31
CA ASP A 73 -7.21 -19.75 6.33
C ASP A 73 -7.85 -18.48 6.92
N TYR A 74 -7.04 -17.51 7.29
CA TYR A 74 -7.46 -16.18 7.73
C TYR A 74 -6.96 -15.09 6.77
N TRP A 75 -7.25 -13.84 7.07
CA TRP A 75 -7.04 -12.73 6.15
C TRP A 75 -5.59 -12.55 5.71
N ASP A 76 -4.65 -12.56 6.64
CA ASP A 76 -3.25 -12.25 6.40
C ASP A 76 -2.35 -12.88 7.47
N GLY A 77 -1.17 -13.40 7.09
CA GLY A 77 -0.20 -13.93 8.02
C GLY A 77 0.92 -14.74 7.39
N TYR A 78 1.89 -15.08 8.22
CA TYR A 78 3.01 -15.89 7.80
C TYR A 78 2.59 -17.34 7.49
N HIS A 79 3.08 -17.83 6.37
CA HIS A 79 3.11 -19.25 6.00
C HIS A 79 4.38 -19.54 5.19
N PRO A 80 5.06 -20.69 5.37
CA PRO A 80 6.27 -21.00 4.61
C PRO A 80 6.03 -21.00 3.09
N ASP A 81 4.85 -21.39 2.64
CA ASP A 81 4.49 -21.42 1.23
C ASP A 81 4.29 -20.03 0.62
N ASN A 82 4.20 -18.95 1.41
CA ASN A 82 4.15 -17.58 0.88
C ASN A 82 5.39 -17.21 0.04
N TYR A 83 6.51 -17.88 0.30
CA TYR A 83 7.80 -17.63 -0.36
C TYR A 83 8.19 -18.68 -1.39
N THR A 84 7.32 -19.61 -1.73
CA THR A 84 7.61 -20.60 -2.77
C THR A 84 7.56 -19.97 -4.16
N LYS A 85 8.32 -20.55 -5.08
CA LYS A 85 8.29 -20.15 -6.49
C LYS A 85 6.88 -20.30 -7.08
N GLU A 86 6.15 -21.33 -6.68
CA GLU A 86 4.78 -21.58 -7.12
C GLU A 86 3.84 -20.46 -6.67
N THR A 87 3.95 -19.99 -5.42
CA THR A 87 3.15 -18.86 -4.92
C THR A 87 3.52 -17.58 -5.64
N TYR A 88 4.80 -17.32 -5.89
CA TYR A 88 5.23 -16.17 -6.69
C TYR A 88 4.61 -16.17 -8.09
N GLU A 89 4.67 -17.29 -8.80
CA GLU A 89 4.06 -17.43 -10.14
C GLU A 89 2.53 -17.23 -10.11
N LYS A 90 1.88 -17.65 -9.03
CA LYS A 90 0.44 -17.38 -8.80
C LYS A 90 0.19 -15.89 -8.58
N ILE A 91 1.03 -15.18 -7.81
CA ILE A 91 0.91 -13.72 -7.60
C ILE A 91 0.97 -13.01 -8.96
N VAL A 92 1.95 -13.31 -9.78
CA VAL A 92 2.09 -12.75 -11.14
C VAL A 92 0.84 -13.02 -11.97
N THR A 93 0.42 -14.27 -12.05
CA THR A 93 -0.71 -14.70 -12.90
C THR A 93 -2.02 -14.04 -12.45
N ILE A 94 -2.28 -13.97 -11.14
CA ILE A 94 -3.55 -13.42 -10.64
C ILE A 94 -3.60 -11.91 -10.80
N SER A 95 -2.47 -11.22 -10.63
CA SER A 95 -2.35 -9.78 -10.88
C SER A 95 -2.62 -9.46 -12.35
N GLN A 96 -2.01 -10.23 -13.27
CA GLN A 96 -2.28 -10.13 -14.71
C GLN A 96 -3.76 -10.33 -15.03
N ARG A 97 -4.39 -11.37 -14.47
CA ARG A 97 -5.81 -11.67 -14.72
C ARG A 97 -6.73 -10.55 -14.23
N ILE A 98 -6.52 -10.02 -13.05
CA ILE A 98 -7.33 -8.91 -12.51
C ILE A 98 -7.23 -7.69 -13.44
N ILE A 99 -6.03 -7.32 -13.86
CA ILE A 99 -5.79 -6.18 -14.73
C ILE A 99 -6.37 -6.42 -16.13
N ASP A 100 -6.15 -7.60 -16.71
CA ASP A 100 -6.59 -7.93 -18.07
C ASP A 100 -8.13 -8.04 -18.17
N GLU A 101 -8.81 -8.39 -17.07
CA GLU A 101 -10.28 -8.45 -17.01
C GLU A 101 -10.89 -7.04 -16.97
N VAL A 102 -10.32 -6.12 -16.21
CA VAL A 102 -10.82 -4.75 -16.05
C VAL A 102 -10.29 -3.80 -17.13
N LYS A 103 -9.00 -3.89 -17.47
CA LYS A 103 -8.29 -2.97 -18.37
C LYS A 103 -8.47 -1.52 -17.96
N PRO A 104 -8.09 -1.16 -16.72
CA PRO A 104 -8.31 0.17 -16.18
C PRO A 104 -7.57 1.21 -17.01
N THR A 105 -8.12 2.43 -17.08
CA THR A 105 -7.61 3.54 -17.89
C THR A 105 -7.25 4.77 -17.06
N HIS A 106 -7.76 4.87 -15.83
CA HIS A 106 -7.57 6.02 -14.94
C HIS A 106 -6.89 5.63 -13.62
N THR A 107 -6.79 4.35 -13.32
CA THR A 107 -6.19 3.81 -12.10
C THR A 107 -5.20 2.70 -12.40
N THR A 108 -4.51 2.23 -11.39
CA THR A 108 -3.63 1.07 -11.47
C THR A 108 -3.96 0.07 -10.37
N TYR A 109 -3.62 -1.20 -10.59
CA TYR A 109 -3.62 -2.22 -9.55
C TYR A 109 -2.27 -2.23 -8.85
N SER A 110 -2.25 -2.31 -7.53
CA SER A 110 -1.04 -2.31 -6.71
C SER A 110 -1.10 -3.37 -5.62
N LEU A 111 0.05 -3.82 -5.16
CA LEU A 111 0.16 -4.67 -3.98
C LEU A 111 0.85 -3.91 -2.86
N GLU A 112 0.27 -3.95 -1.66
CA GLU A 112 0.93 -3.48 -0.45
C GLU A 112 1.97 -4.51 -0.02
N PRO A 113 3.22 -4.10 0.22
CA PRO A 113 4.23 -4.95 0.84
C PRO A 113 3.81 -5.39 2.24
N MET A 114 4.06 -6.66 2.56
CA MET A 114 3.83 -7.20 3.88
C MET A 114 5.10 -7.86 4.41
N PRO A 115 5.32 -7.92 5.74
CA PRO A 115 6.58 -8.44 6.29
C PRO A 115 6.81 -9.93 6.09
N TRP A 116 5.81 -10.69 5.65
CA TRP A 116 5.81 -12.16 5.58
C TRP A 116 5.32 -12.73 4.26
N MET A 117 5.25 -11.92 3.20
CA MET A 117 4.91 -12.37 1.84
C MET A 117 5.54 -11.46 0.78
N VAL A 118 5.62 -11.94 -0.45
CA VAL A 118 6.10 -11.12 -1.58
C VAL A 118 5.02 -10.12 -2.01
N PRO A 119 5.38 -8.83 -2.25
CA PRO A 119 6.71 -8.24 -2.13
C PRO A 119 7.03 -7.83 -0.69
N ASP A 120 8.24 -8.15 -0.21
CA ASP A 120 8.75 -7.77 1.11
C ASP A 120 10.05 -6.96 1.03
N SER A 121 10.43 -6.57 -0.17
CA SER A 121 11.65 -5.80 -0.46
C SER A 121 11.50 -4.99 -1.75
N PRO A 122 12.24 -3.88 -1.91
CA PRO A 122 12.18 -3.08 -3.11
C PRO A 122 12.65 -3.84 -4.36
N GLU A 123 13.66 -4.71 -4.23
CA GLU A 123 14.14 -5.57 -5.32
C GLU A 123 13.08 -6.59 -5.73
N GLY A 124 12.42 -7.21 -4.74
CA GLY A 124 11.32 -8.16 -4.98
C GLY A 124 10.14 -7.48 -5.67
N TYR A 125 9.80 -6.25 -5.28
CA TYR A 125 8.75 -5.48 -5.93
C TYR A 125 9.13 -5.10 -7.37
N LEU A 126 10.36 -4.65 -7.60
CA LEU A 126 10.84 -4.32 -8.95
C LEU A 126 10.82 -5.55 -9.87
N GLN A 127 11.16 -6.72 -9.34
CA GLN A 127 11.07 -7.98 -10.10
C GLN A 127 9.60 -8.31 -10.43
N LEU A 128 8.70 -8.13 -9.46
CA LEU A 128 7.27 -8.36 -9.66
C LEU A 128 6.66 -7.43 -10.72
N LEU A 129 7.05 -6.15 -10.74
CA LEU A 129 6.65 -5.20 -11.79
C LEU A 129 7.04 -5.70 -13.19
N LYS A 130 8.26 -6.24 -13.33
CA LYS A 130 8.77 -6.79 -14.60
C LYS A 130 8.00 -8.04 -15.02
N ASP A 131 7.71 -8.93 -14.07
CA ASP A 131 7.11 -10.22 -14.37
C ASP A 131 5.60 -10.11 -14.61
N VAL A 132 4.91 -9.20 -13.91
CA VAL A 132 3.50 -8.87 -14.20
C VAL A 132 3.37 -8.22 -15.57
N ASP A 133 4.31 -7.40 -15.98
CA ASP A 133 4.39 -6.77 -17.32
C ASP A 133 3.04 -6.18 -17.78
N ARG A 134 2.42 -5.35 -16.96
CA ARG A 134 1.21 -4.61 -17.27
C ARG A 134 1.39 -3.14 -16.91
N LYS A 135 1.08 -2.23 -17.85
CA LYS A 135 1.17 -0.78 -17.60
C LYS A 135 0.30 -0.32 -16.43
N ALA A 136 -0.79 -1.03 -16.16
CA ALA A 136 -1.69 -0.75 -15.05
C ALA A 136 -1.31 -1.48 -13.77
N PHE A 137 -0.06 -1.97 -13.64
CA PHE A 137 0.49 -2.47 -12.39
C PHE A 137 1.51 -1.47 -11.85
N SER A 138 1.32 -1.02 -10.61
CA SER A 138 2.13 0.02 -9.99
C SER A 138 2.50 -0.32 -8.55
N VAL A 139 3.19 0.59 -7.87
CA VAL A 139 3.63 0.42 -6.49
C VAL A 139 2.75 1.23 -5.54
N HIS A 140 2.11 0.54 -4.61
CA HIS A 140 1.69 1.09 -3.34
C HIS A 140 2.83 0.85 -2.34
N LEU A 141 3.50 1.90 -1.91
CA LEU A 141 4.69 1.76 -1.07
C LEU A 141 4.35 1.83 0.41
N ASP A 142 4.39 0.69 1.09
CA ASP A 142 4.54 0.63 2.54
C ASP A 142 5.97 0.18 2.89
N PHE A 143 6.86 1.13 3.03
CA PHE A 143 8.25 0.87 3.39
C PHE A 143 8.38 0.34 4.82
N THR A 144 7.42 0.66 5.69
CA THR A 144 7.44 0.25 7.11
C THR A 144 7.19 -1.25 7.24
N ASN A 145 6.26 -1.80 6.48
CA ASN A 145 6.01 -3.24 6.43
C ASN A 145 7.22 -4.02 5.91
N MET A 146 8.09 -3.39 5.13
CA MET A 146 9.35 -3.99 4.69
C MET A 146 10.45 -3.98 5.76
N ILE A 147 10.30 -3.20 6.86
CA ILE A 147 11.27 -3.18 7.97
C ILE A 147 11.05 -4.39 8.88
N ASN A 148 11.35 -5.57 8.36
CA ASN A 148 11.11 -6.87 8.99
C ASN A 148 12.36 -7.53 9.58
N SER A 149 13.43 -6.76 9.76
CA SER A 149 14.68 -7.24 10.37
C SER A 149 15.39 -6.16 11.17
N VAL A 150 16.22 -6.56 12.14
CA VAL A 150 17.06 -5.64 12.92
C VAL A 150 18.00 -4.84 12.03
N GLU A 151 18.52 -5.44 10.96
CA GLU A 151 19.38 -4.78 10.01
C GLU A 151 18.64 -3.64 9.28
N ARG A 152 17.44 -3.88 8.75
CA ARG A 152 16.61 -2.86 8.11
C ARG A 152 16.18 -1.78 9.10
N TYR A 153 15.81 -2.16 10.32
CA TYR A 153 15.49 -1.22 11.39
C TYR A 153 16.68 -0.29 11.72
N HIS A 154 17.88 -0.85 11.81
CA HIS A 154 19.09 -0.06 12.08
C HIS A 154 19.40 0.91 10.93
N ASN A 155 19.31 0.44 9.69
CA ASN A 155 19.62 1.19 8.48
C ASN A 155 18.38 1.83 7.82
N ARG A 156 17.30 2.04 8.56
CA ARG A 156 15.95 2.41 8.03
C ARG A 156 15.96 3.60 7.08
N ASP A 157 16.72 4.66 7.40
CA ASP A 157 16.74 5.87 6.55
C ASP A 157 17.39 5.58 5.19
N ALA A 158 18.47 4.82 5.17
CA ALA A 158 19.10 4.36 3.92
C ALA A 158 18.20 3.38 3.17
N PHE A 159 17.51 2.50 3.88
CA PHE A 159 16.55 1.57 3.30
C PHE A 159 15.35 2.28 2.65
N VAL A 160 14.79 3.29 3.31
CA VAL A 160 13.70 4.12 2.74
C VAL A 160 14.16 4.84 1.48
N ARG A 161 15.32 5.50 1.52
CA ARG A 161 15.89 6.14 0.31
C ARG A 161 16.04 5.13 -0.84
N HIS A 162 16.53 3.93 -0.55
CA HIS A 162 16.68 2.87 -1.55
C HIS A 162 15.33 2.43 -2.14
N CYS A 163 14.26 2.33 -1.33
CA CYS A 163 12.92 2.06 -1.85
C CYS A 163 12.50 3.14 -2.87
N PHE A 164 12.68 4.42 -2.54
CA PHE A 164 12.31 5.50 -3.46
C PHE A 164 13.22 5.58 -4.70
N GLU A 165 14.52 5.33 -4.57
CA GLU A 165 15.45 5.27 -5.69
C GLU A 165 15.08 4.18 -6.69
N LEU A 166 14.73 3.00 -6.19
CA LEU A 166 14.47 1.84 -7.04
C LEU A 166 13.04 1.83 -7.62
N LEU A 167 12.06 2.20 -6.81
CA LEU A 167 10.65 2.09 -7.13
C LEU A 167 9.99 3.41 -7.53
N GLY A 168 10.64 4.55 -7.32
CA GLY A 168 10.08 5.89 -7.49
C GLY A 168 9.25 6.09 -8.76
N PRO A 169 9.72 5.69 -9.96
CA PRO A 169 8.94 5.85 -11.20
C PRO A 169 7.61 5.09 -11.23
N HIS A 170 7.38 4.20 -10.28
CA HIS A 170 6.22 3.31 -10.22
C HIS A 170 5.32 3.57 -9.00
N ILE A 171 5.77 4.41 -8.04
CA ILE A 171 5.02 4.70 -6.81
C ILE A 171 3.84 5.61 -7.14
N VAL A 172 2.63 5.18 -6.73
CA VAL A 172 1.39 5.93 -6.94
C VAL A 172 0.66 6.24 -5.62
N SER A 173 1.05 5.59 -4.53
CA SER A 173 0.49 5.77 -3.18
C SER A 173 1.51 5.32 -2.14
N ILE A 174 1.47 5.93 -0.96
CA ILE A 174 2.42 5.67 0.13
C ILE A 174 1.66 5.56 1.45
N HIS A 175 1.95 4.51 2.24
CA HIS A 175 1.62 4.46 3.66
C HIS A 175 2.79 4.96 4.49
N ALA A 176 2.55 5.95 5.33
CA ALA A 176 3.53 6.50 6.27
C ALA A 176 3.19 6.04 7.68
N LYS A 177 3.87 5.01 8.11
CA LYS A 177 3.83 4.44 9.46
C LYS A 177 5.13 4.77 10.21
N ASP A 178 5.16 4.47 11.49
CA ASP A 178 6.37 4.59 12.30
C ASP A 178 6.63 3.28 13.04
N VAL A 179 7.88 3.03 13.40
CA VAL A 179 8.26 1.79 14.09
C VAL A 179 9.11 2.05 15.30
N ARG A 180 8.99 1.15 16.27
CA ARG A 180 9.82 1.11 17.48
C ARG A 180 10.21 -0.32 17.81
N MET A 181 11.49 -0.51 18.16
CA MET A 181 11.93 -1.78 18.73
C MET A 181 11.62 -1.82 20.23
N THR A 182 11.05 -2.93 20.70
CA THR A 182 10.78 -3.11 22.13
C THR A 182 12.07 -3.45 22.86
N PRO A 183 12.50 -2.66 23.87
CA PRO A 183 13.69 -2.97 24.64
C PRO A 183 13.55 -4.25 25.43
N GLY A 184 14.51 -5.13 25.32
CA GLY A 184 14.61 -6.32 26.17
C GLY A 184 13.81 -7.53 25.69
N ASP A 185 13.07 -7.46 24.57
CA ASP A 185 12.40 -8.63 24.00
C ASP A 185 13.42 -9.61 23.40
N LEU A 186 13.20 -10.90 23.66
CA LEU A 186 14.00 -12.00 23.13
C LEU A 186 13.08 -13.09 22.53
N PRO A 187 13.09 -13.28 21.19
CA PRO A 187 13.75 -12.47 20.16
C PRO A 187 13.17 -11.06 20.10
N CYS A 188 13.90 -10.12 19.44
CA CYS A 188 13.47 -8.72 19.35
C CYS A 188 12.14 -8.57 18.63
N SER A 189 11.33 -7.59 19.08
CA SER A 189 10.08 -7.20 18.43
C SER A 189 10.23 -5.79 17.83
N ILE A 190 9.86 -5.66 16.55
CA ILE A 190 9.69 -4.38 15.88
C ILE A 190 8.19 -4.13 15.82
N LEU A 191 7.73 -3.05 16.45
CA LEU A 191 6.31 -2.72 16.55
C LEU A 191 5.98 -1.51 15.69
N GLU A 192 4.88 -1.58 14.96
CA GLU A 192 4.25 -0.43 14.38
C GLU A 192 3.71 0.48 15.49
N VAL A 193 3.95 1.77 15.36
CA VAL A 193 3.47 2.79 16.30
C VAL A 193 2.93 4.00 15.53
N GLN A 194 2.19 4.86 16.23
CA GLN A 194 1.68 6.09 15.64
C GLN A 194 2.83 6.94 15.07
N PRO A 195 2.67 7.54 13.88
CA PRO A 195 3.64 8.50 13.34
C PRO A 195 4.05 9.56 14.36
N GLY A 196 5.36 9.65 14.62
CA GLY A 196 5.96 10.52 15.63
C GLY A 196 6.23 9.87 16.99
N GLU A 197 5.88 8.60 17.18
CA GLU A 197 6.16 7.83 18.41
C GLU A 197 7.29 6.80 18.23
N GLY A 198 7.80 6.68 17.00
CA GLY A 198 8.86 5.77 16.63
C GLY A 198 10.18 6.44 16.26
N VAL A 199 10.87 5.87 15.29
CA VAL A 199 12.22 6.27 14.90
C VAL A 199 12.36 6.60 13.41
N MET A 200 11.27 6.60 12.66
CA MET A 200 11.31 6.90 11.22
C MET A 200 11.56 8.38 10.96
N ASN A 201 12.39 8.69 9.96
CA ASN A 201 12.59 10.06 9.49
C ASN A 201 11.45 10.47 8.54
N LEU A 202 10.26 10.73 9.10
CA LEU A 202 9.06 11.04 8.33
C LEU A 202 9.15 12.37 7.58
N GLY A 203 10.01 13.30 8.03
CA GLY A 203 10.32 14.53 7.28
C GLY A 203 11.01 14.23 5.95
N GLU A 204 11.99 13.32 5.94
CA GLU A 204 12.64 12.86 4.71
C GLU A 204 11.66 12.10 3.80
N VAL A 205 10.78 11.27 4.39
CA VAL A 205 9.72 10.59 3.62
C VAL A 205 8.84 11.59 2.87
N THR A 206 8.44 12.70 3.51
CA THR A 206 7.64 13.73 2.82
C THR A 206 8.42 14.42 1.70
N GLN A 207 9.72 14.65 1.86
CA GLN A 207 10.58 15.18 0.78
C GLN A 207 10.68 14.23 -0.40
N LEU A 208 10.90 12.94 -0.13
CA LEU A 208 10.98 11.90 -1.15
C LEU A 208 9.65 11.75 -1.89
N ALA A 209 8.51 11.74 -1.17
CA ALA A 209 7.19 11.69 -1.77
C ALA A 209 6.91 12.92 -2.66
N HIS A 210 7.22 14.12 -2.18
CA HIS A 210 7.05 15.37 -2.95
C HIS A 210 7.90 15.39 -4.22
N ALA A 211 9.08 14.79 -4.19
CA ALA A 211 9.95 14.68 -5.36
C ALA A 211 9.38 13.76 -6.47
N LEU A 212 8.44 12.86 -6.15
CA LEU A 212 7.73 12.05 -7.14
C LEU A 212 6.64 12.86 -7.86
N GLY A 213 6.01 13.81 -7.17
CA GLY A 213 4.94 14.66 -7.70
C GLY A 213 4.19 15.38 -6.58
N GLU A 214 3.64 16.55 -6.90
CA GLU A 214 2.90 17.38 -5.94
C GLU A 214 1.62 16.71 -5.41
N ASP A 215 1.06 15.78 -6.16
CA ASP A 215 -0.18 15.07 -5.84
C ASP A 215 0.07 13.60 -5.43
N THR A 216 1.31 13.26 -4.99
CA THR A 216 1.60 11.92 -4.46
C THR A 216 0.92 11.75 -3.10
N PRO A 217 -0.07 10.85 -2.94
CA PRO A 217 -0.77 10.67 -1.69
C PRO A 217 0.10 9.94 -0.66
N VAL A 218 0.06 10.45 0.58
CA VAL A 218 0.72 9.85 1.74
C VAL A 218 -0.33 9.65 2.84
N PHE A 219 -0.61 8.42 3.19
CA PHE A 219 -1.63 8.05 4.16
C PHE A 219 -1.04 7.65 5.50
N VAL A 220 -1.74 7.97 6.57
CA VAL A 220 -1.53 7.37 7.88
C VAL A 220 -2.62 6.34 8.12
N GLU A 221 -2.26 5.18 8.69
CA GLU A 221 -3.19 4.09 8.90
C GLU A 221 -2.99 3.33 10.21
N HIS A 222 -3.78 2.28 10.44
CA HIS A 222 -3.74 1.37 11.60
C HIS A 222 -3.83 2.09 12.95
N LEU A 223 -4.50 3.24 13.00
CA LEU A 223 -4.69 3.98 14.24
C LEU A 223 -6.02 3.64 14.91
N PRO A 224 -6.06 3.57 16.25
CA PRO A 224 -7.20 2.98 16.96
C PRO A 224 -8.47 3.85 16.93
N ASP A 225 -8.31 5.17 16.75
CA ASP A 225 -9.41 6.11 16.86
C ASP A 225 -9.16 7.42 16.08
N HIS A 226 -10.20 8.21 15.93
CA HIS A 226 -10.17 9.48 15.21
C HIS A 226 -9.14 10.48 15.77
N ASP A 227 -8.98 10.55 17.09
CA ASP A 227 -8.04 11.48 17.71
C ASP A 227 -6.59 11.08 17.42
N SER A 228 -6.31 9.78 17.33
CA SER A 228 -5.01 9.25 16.92
C SER A 228 -4.72 9.60 15.46
N TYR A 229 -5.69 9.46 14.55
CA TYR A 229 -5.56 9.91 13.16
C TYR A 229 -5.28 11.43 13.09
N LEU A 230 -5.97 12.24 13.87
CA LEU A 230 -5.73 13.69 13.90
C LEU A 230 -4.33 14.03 14.44
N ARG A 231 -3.84 13.30 15.47
CA ARG A 231 -2.47 13.50 15.99
C ARG A 231 -1.42 13.14 14.94
N ALA A 232 -1.56 11.98 14.31
CA ALA A 232 -0.66 11.53 13.24
C ALA A 232 -0.65 12.50 12.06
N ALA A 233 -1.81 12.94 11.58
CA ALA A 233 -1.91 13.92 10.50
C ALA A 233 -1.27 15.26 10.85
N ARG A 234 -1.42 15.74 12.10
CA ARG A 234 -0.72 16.95 12.58
C ARG A 234 0.78 16.76 12.62
N HIS A 235 1.25 15.57 13.05
CA HIS A 235 2.66 15.25 13.06
C HIS A 235 3.24 15.25 11.64
N MET A 236 2.57 14.58 10.70
CA MET A 236 2.98 14.55 9.29
C MET A 236 3.05 15.96 8.69
N ARG A 237 2.03 16.79 8.89
CA ARG A 237 2.06 18.20 8.43
C ARG A 237 3.18 19.02 9.07
N LYS A 238 3.48 18.78 10.34
CA LYS A 238 4.57 19.46 11.05
C LYS A 238 5.92 19.10 10.44
N VAL A 239 6.21 17.80 10.30
CA VAL A 239 7.52 17.36 9.77
C VAL A 239 7.68 17.73 8.29
N ALA A 240 6.60 17.73 7.50
CA ALA A 240 6.62 18.23 6.13
C ALA A 240 6.97 19.72 6.08
N ALA A 241 6.34 20.55 6.91
CA ALA A 241 6.65 21.99 6.98
C ALA A 241 8.09 22.24 7.43
N GLU A 242 8.60 21.50 8.43
CA GLU A 242 10.00 21.57 8.88
C GLU A 242 10.97 21.13 7.78
N ALA A 243 10.56 20.19 6.92
CA ALA A 243 11.31 19.73 5.75
C ALA A 243 11.15 20.63 4.50
N GLY A 244 10.35 21.69 4.59
CA GLY A 244 10.10 22.63 3.49
C GLY A 244 9.16 22.09 2.40
N VAL A 245 8.34 21.08 2.73
CA VAL A 245 7.40 20.45 1.80
C VAL A 245 5.99 21.04 2.01
N PRO A 246 5.35 21.59 0.97
CA PRO A 246 3.96 22.00 1.05
C PRO A 246 3.04 20.79 1.15
N VAL A 247 2.04 20.86 2.03
CA VAL A 247 0.99 19.83 2.16
C VAL A 247 -0.36 20.48 1.87
N LYS A 248 -1.10 19.88 0.96
CA LYS A 248 -2.48 20.29 0.63
C LYS A 248 -3.50 19.70 1.61
#